data_1440ca925fe0ccb9bc53b89bfd06a310
#
_entry.id   1440ca925fe0ccb9bc53b89bfd06a310
#
_cell.length_a   1.000
_cell.length_b   1.000
_cell.length_c   1.000
_cell.angle_alpha   90.00
_cell.angle_beta   90.00
_cell.angle_gamma   90.00
#
_symmetry.space_group_name_H-M   'P 1'
#
loop_
_entity.id
_entity.type
_entity.pdbx_description
1 polymer ?
#
loop_
_entity_poly.entity_id
_entity_poly.type
_entity_poly.pdbx_seq_one_letter_code
_entity_poly.pdbx_strand_id
1 'polypeptide(L)'
;SMGRGLVRDDVSAILFDEPLTVIDPHLKWKLRRKLKQIHEQFNLTMVYVTHDQLEASTFADKIAVMYGGQIVQFGTPRELFESPNHTFVGFFIGSPDMNLIEVDRADGGVSFDGIHLPLSDTLTRFLSDHPSDNIKVGIRPEFVHVWDEASEEALQCDVTACEDLGT
;
A
#
# COMPACT_ATOMS: atom_id res chain seq x y z
N SER A 1 20.91 20.02 6.92
CA SER A 1 22.10 19.40 7.50
C SER A 1 21.70 18.25 8.44
N MET A 2 21.45 17.09 7.87
CA MET A 2 21.12 15.84 8.57
C MET A 2 22.11 15.49 9.69
N GLY A 3 23.39 15.77 9.51
CA GLY A 3 24.45 15.40 10.47
C GLY A 3 24.41 16.10 11.84
N ARG A 4 23.77 17.27 11.94
CA ARG A 4 23.75 18.01 13.21
C ARG A 4 22.83 17.42 14.26
N GLY A 5 21.73 16.79 13.87
CA GLY A 5 20.79 16.12 14.80
C GLY A 5 21.32 14.80 15.35
N LEU A 6 22.20 14.12 14.60
CA LEU A 6 22.74 12.81 14.95
C LEU A 6 23.93 12.84 15.93
N VAL A 7 24.44 14.03 16.24
CA VAL A 7 25.68 14.22 17.05
C VAL A 7 25.36 14.63 18.51
N ARG A 8 24.09 14.78 18.86
CA ARG A 8 23.69 15.21 20.21
C ARG A 8 23.29 14.01 21.06
N ASP A 9 23.92 13.84 22.21
CA ASP A 9 23.67 12.75 23.14
C ASP A 9 22.36 12.92 23.96
N ASP A 10 21.71 14.09 23.85
CA ASP A 10 20.48 14.46 24.57
C ASP A 10 19.20 14.36 23.73
N VAL A 11 19.27 13.73 22.55
CA VAL A 11 18.12 13.63 21.61
C VAL A 11 17.38 12.33 21.82
N SER A 12 16.10 12.42 22.18
CA SER A 12 15.20 11.27 22.32
C SER A 12 14.45 10.88 21.04
N ALA A 13 14.27 11.84 20.13
CA ALA A 13 13.59 11.62 18.86
C ALA A 13 14.15 12.54 17.77
N ILE A 14 14.13 12.05 16.52
CA ILE A 14 14.57 12.79 15.34
C ILE A 14 13.43 12.82 14.35
N LEU A 15 13.12 14.00 13.82
CA LEU A 15 12.13 14.21 12.78
C LEU A 15 12.83 14.50 11.46
N PHE A 16 12.49 13.73 10.43
CA PHE A 16 12.93 13.94 9.06
C PHE A 16 11.72 14.33 8.22
N ASP A 17 11.81 15.44 7.52
CA ASP A 17 10.79 15.90 6.59
C ASP A 17 11.35 15.78 5.16
N GLU A 18 10.88 14.81 4.41
CA GLU A 18 11.29 14.46 3.05
C GLU A 18 12.83 14.48 2.83
N PRO A 19 13.62 13.83 3.68
CA PRO A 19 15.07 14.05 3.71
C PRO A 19 15.82 13.52 2.48
N LEU A 20 15.19 12.66 1.68
CA LEU A 20 15.81 12.03 0.51
C LEU A 20 15.26 12.54 -0.83
N THR A 21 14.35 13.51 -0.86
CA THR A 21 13.65 13.98 -2.08
C THR A 21 14.62 14.50 -3.14
N VAL A 22 15.69 15.17 -2.75
CA VAL A 22 16.67 15.81 -3.66
C VAL A 22 17.91 14.94 -3.90
N ILE A 23 17.91 13.69 -3.45
CA ILE A 23 19.08 12.81 -3.50
C ILE A 23 19.01 11.86 -4.68
N ASP A 24 20.17 11.63 -5.32
CA ASP A 24 20.33 10.65 -6.39
C ASP A 24 19.82 9.25 -5.96
N PRO A 25 19.01 8.56 -6.80
CA PRO A 25 18.46 7.25 -6.51
C PRO A 25 19.50 6.24 -6.03
N HIS A 26 20.72 6.23 -6.59
CA HIS A 26 21.79 5.34 -6.15
C HIS A 26 22.30 5.62 -4.74
N LEU A 27 22.09 6.82 -4.22
CA LEU A 27 22.47 7.17 -2.84
C LEU A 27 21.32 6.98 -1.85
N LYS A 28 20.07 7.05 -2.31
CA LYS A 28 18.89 6.90 -1.43
C LYS A 28 18.95 5.60 -0.62
N TRP A 29 19.22 4.46 -1.26
CA TRP A 29 19.25 3.17 -0.56
C TRP A 29 20.39 3.06 0.46
N LYS A 30 21.56 3.64 0.16
CA LYS A 30 22.71 3.69 1.10
C LYS A 30 22.37 4.51 2.33
N LEU A 31 21.73 5.67 2.14
CA LEU A 31 21.34 6.55 3.24
C LEU A 31 20.25 5.92 4.10
N ARG A 32 19.22 5.31 3.49
CA ARG A 32 18.19 4.56 4.22
C ARG A 32 18.79 3.48 5.10
N ARG A 33 19.65 2.65 4.52
CA ARG A 33 20.36 1.60 5.27
C ARG A 33 21.18 2.17 6.43
N LYS A 34 21.84 3.31 6.20
CA LYS A 34 22.64 3.96 7.25
C LYS A 34 21.77 4.53 8.37
N LEU A 35 20.64 5.16 8.03
CA LEU A 35 19.68 5.65 9.03
C LEU A 35 19.11 4.50 9.87
N LYS A 36 18.76 3.38 9.23
CA LYS A 36 18.29 2.18 9.94
C LYS A 36 19.36 1.63 10.90
N GLN A 37 20.61 1.55 10.49
CA GLN A 37 21.72 1.16 11.37
C GLN A 37 21.88 2.08 12.58
N ILE A 38 21.72 3.41 12.37
CA ILE A 38 21.79 4.41 13.44
C ILE A 38 20.62 4.22 14.41
N HIS A 39 19.40 4.02 13.89
CA HIS A 39 18.24 3.74 14.72
C HIS A 39 18.46 2.50 15.61
N GLU A 40 18.88 1.38 15.00
CA GLU A 40 19.16 0.13 15.72
C GLU A 40 20.31 0.28 16.76
N GLN A 41 21.36 0.98 16.40
CA GLN A 41 22.54 1.17 17.27
C GLN A 41 22.25 2.05 18.49
N PHE A 42 21.50 3.12 18.31
CA PHE A 42 21.27 4.12 19.34
C PHE A 42 19.87 4.06 19.97
N ASN A 43 19.01 3.16 19.47
CA ASN A 43 17.63 3.00 19.91
C ASN A 43 16.84 4.34 19.92
N LEU A 44 17.07 5.16 18.89
CA LEU A 44 16.47 6.49 18.76
C LEU A 44 15.10 6.38 18.08
N THR A 45 14.10 7.05 18.61
CA THR A 45 12.84 7.22 17.91
C THR A 45 13.03 8.11 16.68
N MET A 46 12.64 7.62 15.50
CA MET A 46 12.70 8.39 14.26
C MET A 46 11.31 8.55 13.68
N VAL A 47 10.91 9.79 13.43
CA VAL A 47 9.72 10.13 12.65
C VAL A 47 10.17 10.59 11.27
N TYR A 48 9.74 9.86 10.24
CA TYR A 48 10.17 10.07 8.88
C TYR A 48 8.95 10.41 8.00
N VAL A 49 8.89 11.63 7.48
CA VAL A 49 7.83 12.07 6.57
C VAL A 49 8.32 11.87 5.14
N THR A 50 7.54 11.17 4.33
CA THR A 50 7.82 10.95 2.90
C THR A 50 6.53 10.72 2.13
N HIS A 51 6.55 11.04 0.85
CA HIS A 51 5.54 10.65 -0.13
C HIS A 51 5.96 9.42 -0.95
N ASP A 52 7.16 8.89 -0.73
CA ASP A 52 7.67 7.70 -1.39
C ASP A 52 7.26 6.44 -0.59
N GLN A 53 6.30 5.69 -1.14
CA GLN A 53 5.79 4.47 -0.51
C GLN A 53 6.86 3.39 -0.30
N LEU A 54 7.84 3.31 -1.23
CA LEU A 54 8.93 2.35 -1.13
C LEU A 54 9.86 2.70 0.03
N GLU A 55 10.09 4.01 0.25
CA GLU A 55 10.82 4.47 1.43
C GLU A 55 10.09 4.07 2.71
N ALA A 56 8.80 4.38 2.81
CA ALA A 56 8.00 4.05 3.98
C ALA A 56 7.98 2.54 4.25
N SER A 57 7.68 1.72 3.24
CA SER A 57 7.52 0.26 3.40
C SER A 57 8.80 -0.48 3.75
N THR A 58 9.96 0.01 3.29
CA THR A 58 11.25 -0.67 3.52
C THR A 58 11.99 -0.19 4.77
N PHE A 59 11.66 1.00 5.27
CA PHE A 59 12.40 1.64 6.35
C PHE A 59 11.66 1.62 7.69
N ALA A 60 10.34 1.83 7.69
CA ALA A 60 9.58 2.04 8.90
C ALA A 60 9.14 0.74 9.59
N ASP A 61 9.15 0.74 10.93
CA ASP A 61 8.51 -0.30 11.74
C ASP A 61 6.99 -0.14 11.72
N LYS A 62 6.53 1.12 11.71
CA LYS A 62 5.11 1.48 11.58
C LYS A 62 4.94 2.70 10.67
N ILE A 63 3.84 2.71 9.95
CA ILE A 63 3.49 3.77 9.01
C ILE A 63 2.16 4.38 9.43
N ALA A 64 2.10 5.71 9.47
CA ALA A 64 0.86 6.49 9.55
C ALA A 64 0.54 7.01 8.15
N VAL A 65 -0.50 6.49 7.52
CA VAL A 65 -0.97 6.97 6.22
C VAL A 65 -1.91 8.15 6.45
N MET A 66 -1.58 9.28 5.83
CA MET A 66 -2.37 10.50 5.93
C MET A 66 -3.10 10.78 4.61
N TYR A 67 -4.39 11.11 4.72
CA TYR A 67 -5.22 11.54 3.60
C TYR A 67 -6.20 12.63 4.05
N GLY A 68 -6.31 13.70 3.28
CA GLY A 68 -7.19 14.83 3.63
C GLY A 68 -6.89 15.48 4.99
N GLY A 69 -5.62 15.45 5.44
CA GLY A 69 -5.20 16.01 6.74
C GLY A 69 -5.49 15.11 7.95
N GLN A 70 -5.96 13.88 7.73
CA GLN A 70 -6.26 12.91 8.78
C GLN A 70 -5.40 11.64 8.62
N ILE A 71 -5.09 10.98 9.73
CA ILE A 71 -4.50 9.65 9.71
C ILE A 71 -5.63 8.65 9.41
N VAL A 72 -5.61 8.06 8.21
CA VAL A 72 -6.63 7.10 7.77
C VAL A 72 -6.30 5.66 8.16
N GLN A 73 -5.02 5.35 8.36
CA GLN A 73 -4.57 4.07 8.90
C GLN A 73 -3.19 4.20 9.54
N PHE A 74 -2.96 3.43 10.61
CA PHE A 74 -1.68 3.31 11.29
C PHE A 74 -1.39 1.83 11.57
N GLY A 75 -0.22 1.36 11.17
CA GLY A 75 0.16 -0.05 11.34
C GLY A 75 1.54 -0.37 10.77
N THR A 76 1.91 -1.63 10.80
CA THR A 76 3.10 -2.13 10.11
C THR A 76 2.92 -2.06 8.59
N PRO A 77 4.00 -2.00 7.80
CA PRO A 77 3.91 -2.08 6.34
C PRO A 77 3.06 -3.27 5.87
N ARG A 78 3.21 -4.41 6.52
CA ARG A 78 2.46 -5.63 6.21
C ARG A 78 0.96 -5.50 6.47
N GLU A 79 0.56 -4.94 7.61
CA GLU A 79 -0.85 -4.71 7.93
C GLU A 79 -1.51 -3.75 6.94
N LEU A 80 -0.81 -2.67 6.54
CA LEU A 80 -1.33 -1.73 5.55
C LEU A 80 -1.48 -2.36 4.16
N PHE A 81 -0.60 -3.29 3.82
CA PHE A 81 -0.63 -4.00 2.55
C PHE A 81 -1.73 -5.07 2.52
N GLU A 82 -1.78 -5.95 3.54
CA GLU A 82 -2.69 -7.09 3.59
C GLU A 82 -4.14 -6.71 3.97
N SER A 83 -4.30 -5.64 4.78
CA SER A 83 -5.60 -5.25 5.35
C SER A 83 -5.80 -3.73 5.31
N PRO A 84 -5.87 -3.13 4.12
CA PRO A 84 -6.11 -1.69 4.01
C PRO A 84 -7.52 -1.34 4.49
N ASN A 85 -7.63 -0.37 5.41
CA ASN A 85 -8.90 0.11 5.95
C ASN A 85 -9.51 1.27 5.14
N HIS A 86 -8.80 1.75 4.11
CA HIS A 86 -9.24 2.85 3.27
C HIS A 86 -8.78 2.60 1.84
N THR A 87 -9.60 2.95 0.85
CA THR A 87 -9.28 2.76 -0.59
C THR A 87 -7.97 3.44 -0.98
N PHE A 88 -7.70 4.62 -0.43
CA PHE A 88 -6.43 5.32 -0.65
C PHE A 88 -5.23 4.50 -0.12
N VAL A 89 -5.36 3.83 1.02
CA VAL A 89 -4.27 2.98 1.56
C VAL A 89 -4.03 1.79 0.65
N GLY A 90 -5.10 1.13 0.19
CA GLY A 90 -5.00 0.02 -0.76
C GLY A 90 -4.32 0.42 -2.05
N PHE A 91 -4.68 1.60 -2.59
CA PHE A 91 -4.07 2.17 -3.79
C PHE A 91 -2.63 2.62 -3.54
N PHE A 92 -2.37 3.38 -2.46
CA PHE A 92 -1.07 4.00 -2.22
C PHE A 92 0.00 3.03 -1.70
N ILE A 93 -0.37 1.97 -0.97
CA ILE A 93 0.58 0.99 -0.43
C ILE A 93 0.65 -0.23 -1.32
N GLY A 94 1.75 -0.38 -2.03
CA GLY A 94 2.04 -1.48 -2.97
C GLY A 94 2.58 -0.95 -4.30
N SER A 95 3.36 -1.77 -4.99
CA SER A 95 3.89 -1.44 -6.32
C SER A 95 3.93 -2.73 -7.15
N PRO A 96 3.08 -2.85 -8.15
CA PRO A 96 2.07 -1.88 -8.64
C PRO A 96 0.92 -1.61 -7.66
N ASP A 97 0.15 -0.54 -7.94
CA ASP A 97 -1.00 -0.15 -7.14
C ASP A 97 -2.11 -1.20 -7.16
N MET A 98 -2.99 -1.20 -6.14
CA MET A 98 -4.17 -2.05 -6.09
C MET A 98 -5.18 -1.64 -7.18
N ASN A 99 -5.66 -2.60 -7.95
CA ASN A 99 -6.79 -2.39 -8.87
C ASN A 99 -8.07 -2.19 -8.05
N LEU A 100 -8.77 -1.08 -8.26
CA LEU A 100 -10.05 -0.79 -7.63
C LEU A 100 -11.14 -0.80 -8.71
N ILE A 101 -12.02 -1.80 -8.67
CA ILE A 101 -13.07 -2.02 -9.66
C ILE A 101 -14.41 -1.66 -9.02
N GLU A 102 -15.18 -0.78 -9.66
CA GLU A 102 -16.57 -0.48 -9.26
C GLU A 102 -17.46 -1.65 -9.65
N VAL A 103 -18.29 -2.11 -8.72
CA VAL A 103 -19.13 -3.30 -8.89
C VAL A 103 -20.52 -3.07 -8.34
N ASP A 104 -21.49 -3.79 -8.87
CA ASP A 104 -22.86 -3.81 -8.38
C ASP A 104 -23.09 -4.98 -7.42
N ARG A 105 -24.07 -4.85 -6.51
CA ARG A 105 -24.50 -5.96 -5.68
C ARG A 105 -25.15 -7.04 -6.52
N ALA A 106 -24.81 -8.29 -6.21
CA ALA A 106 -25.47 -9.47 -6.76
C ALA A 106 -25.79 -10.47 -5.63
N ASP A 107 -26.68 -11.40 -5.89
CA ASP A 107 -27.03 -12.44 -4.91
C ASP A 107 -25.81 -13.36 -4.65
N GLY A 108 -25.38 -13.42 -3.40
CA GLY A 108 -24.19 -14.19 -3.01
C GLY A 108 -22.84 -13.59 -3.44
N GLY A 109 -22.82 -12.35 -3.95
CA GLY A 109 -21.56 -11.73 -4.41
C GLY A 109 -21.72 -10.32 -4.94
N VAL A 110 -20.95 -10.01 -5.98
CA VAL A 110 -21.00 -8.75 -6.71
C VAL A 110 -21.02 -9.04 -8.21
N SER A 111 -21.38 -8.06 -9.02
CA SER A 111 -21.31 -8.16 -10.48
C SER A 111 -20.49 -7.02 -11.07
N PHE A 112 -19.76 -7.33 -12.12
CA PHE A 112 -19.00 -6.39 -12.92
C PHE A 112 -19.26 -6.67 -14.39
N ASP A 113 -19.75 -5.69 -15.12
CA ASP A 113 -20.09 -5.78 -16.56
C ASP A 113 -20.97 -7.01 -16.90
N GLY A 114 -21.94 -7.31 -16.02
CA GLY A 114 -22.85 -8.44 -16.17
C GLY A 114 -22.26 -9.80 -15.77
N ILE A 115 -21.01 -9.86 -15.35
CA ILE A 115 -20.34 -11.08 -14.89
C ILE A 115 -20.46 -11.16 -13.37
N HIS A 116 -20.96 -12.28 -12.86
CA HIS A 116 -21.11 -12.54 -11.44
C HIS A 116 -19.76 -12.98 -10.84
N LEU A 117 -19.34 -12.26 -9.79
CA LEU A 117 -18.15 -12.57 -9.00
C LEU A 117 -18.60 -13.08 -7.62
N PRO A 118 -18.48 -14.39 -7.37
CA PRO A 118 -18.83 -14.95 -6.07
C PRO A 118 -17.86 -14.45 -5.00
N LEU A 119 -18.37 -14.11 -3.84
CA LEU A 119 -17.58 -13.71 -2.69
C LEU A 119 -17.54 -14.81 -1.64
N SER A 120 -16.49 -14.82 -0.83
CA SER A 120 -16.45 -15.67 0.35
C SER A 120 -17.57 -15.29 1.32
N ASP A 121 -17.99 -16.24 2.17
CA ASP A 121 -19.02 -16.02 3.19
C ASP A 121 -18.72 -14.82 4.09
N THR A 122 -17.43 -14.57 4.38
CA THR A 122 -16.99 -13.43 5.18
C THR A 122 -17.26 -12.11 4.47
N LEU A 123 -16.93 -12.00 3.18
CA LEU A 123 -17.15 -10.80 2.40
C LEU A 123 -18.63 -10.58 2.10
N THR A 124 -19.38 -11.64 1.83
CA THR A 124 -20.83 -11.57 1.63
C THR A 124 -21.53 -11.05 2.89
N ARG A 125 -21.12 -11.52 4.06
CA ARG A 125 -21.63 -11.02 5.33
C ARG A 125 -21.26 -9.56 5.55
N PHE A 126 -20.01 -9.20 5.29
CA PHE A 126 -19.55 -7.81 5.39
C PHE A 126 -20.40 -6.88 4.50
N LEU A 127 -20.66 -7.26 3.27
CA LEU A 127 -21.54 -6.49 2.37
C LEU A 127 -22.96 -6.36 2.92
N SER A 128 -23.51 -7.41 3.54
CA SER A 128 -24.85 -7.39 4.11
C SER A 128 -24.94 -6.42 5.29
N ASP A 129 -23.91 -6.35 6.11
CA ASP A 129 -23.82 -5.48 7.27
C ASP A 129 -23.55 -4.00 6.89
N HIS A 130 -23.05 -3.75 5.68
CA HIS A 130 -22.68 -2.42 5.19
C HIS A 130 -23.44 -2.09 3.88
N PRO A 131 -24.72 -1.71 3.96
CA PRO A 131 -25.52 -1.37 2.79
C PRO A 131 -25.00 -0.05 2.17
N SER A 132 -24.31 -0.15 1.05
CA SER A 132 -23.84 0.97 0.23
C SER A 132 -24.08 0.64 -1.24
N ASP A 133 -24.47 1.64 -2.03
CA ASP A 133 -24.63 1.50 -3.47
C ASP A 133 -23.29 1.69 -4.22
N ASN A 134 -22.28 2.26 -3.56
CA ASN A 134 -20.96 2.46 -4.13
C ASN A 134 -19.98 1.44 -3.55
N ILE A 135 -19.89 0.30 -4.23
CA ILE A 135 -19.02 -0.81 -3.82
C ILE A 135 -17.83 -0.86 -4.77
N LYS A 136 -16.64 -1.04 -4.18
CA LYS A 136 -15.41 -1.29 -4.94
C LYS A 136 -14.77 -2.58 -4.46
N VAL A 137 -14.37 -3.41 -5.42
CA VAL A 137 -13.51 -4.56 -5.15
C VAL A 137 -12.07 -4.17 -5.40
N GLY A 138 -11.22 -4.35 -4.40
CA GLY A 138 -9.79 -4.13 -4.50
C GLY A 138 -9.05 -5.44 -4.75
N ILE A 139 -8.28 -5.52 -5.82
CA ILE A 139 -7.45 -6.70 -6.13
C ILE A 139 -6.03 -6.24 -6.38
N ARG A 140 -5.07 -6.80 -5.65
CA ARG A 140 -3.66 -6.54 -5.92
C ARG A 140 -3.20 -7.29 -7.16
N PRO A 141 -2.35 -6.68 -8.03
CA PRO A 141 -1.88 -7.29 -9.27
C PRO A 141 -1.27 -8.67 -9.10
N GLU A 142 -0.53 -8.91 -8.01
CA GLU A 142 0.10 -10.20 -7.71
C GLU A 142 -0.87 -11.35 -7.45
N PHE A 143 -2.14 -11.04 -7.20
CA PHE A 143 -3.21 -12.04 -7.03
C PHE A 143 -4.07 -12.20 -8.29
N VAL A 144 -3.76 -11.50 -9.37
CA VAL A 144 -4.40 -11.67 -10.66
C VAL A 144 -3.66 -12.74 -11.45
N HIS A 145 -4.37 -13.79 -11.82
CA HIS A 145 -3.82 -14.86 -12.64
C HIS A 145 -4.38 -14.77 -14.05
N VAL A 146 -3.50 -14.87 -15.06
CA VAL A 146 -3.88 -14.94 -16.46
C VAL A 146 -4.02 -16.42 -16.86
N TRP A 147 -5.14 -16.77 -17.50
CA TRP A 147 -5.42 -18.11 -17.99
C TRP A 147 -5.44 -18.09 -19.52
N ASP A 148 -4.80 -19.06 -20.14
CA ASP A 148 -4.73 -19.18 -21.61
C ASP A 148 -5.98 -19.84 -22.20
N GLU A 149 -6.84 -20.46 -21.38
CA GLU A 149 -8.05 -21.17 -21.80
C GLU A 149 -9.30 -20.49 -21.19
N ALA A 150 -10.41 -20.50 -21.91
CA ALA A 150 -11.67 -19.99 -21.41
C ALA A 150 -12.14 -20.80 -20.19
N SER A 151 -12.46 -20.12 -19.09
CA SER A 151 -12.99 -20.69 -17.86
C SER A 151 -14.22 -19.92 -17.43
N GLU A 152 -15.25 -20.64 -16.92
CA GLU A 152 -16.45 -20.01 -16.35
C GLU A 152 -16.13 -19.17 -15.07
N GLU A 153 -14.97 -19.44 -14.45
CA GLU A 153 -14.51 -18.75 -13.26
C GLU A 153 -13.57 -17.57 -13.56
N ALA A 154 -13.32 -17.27 -14.84
CA ALA A 154 -12.40 -16.23 -15.26
C ALA A 154 -13.11 -15.12 -16.05
N LEU A 155 -12.68 -13.88 -15.84
CA LEU A 155 -13.10 -12.74 -16.65
C LEU A 155 -12.39 -12.77 -18.00
N GLN A 156 -13.15 -12.68 -19.08
CA GLN A 156 -12.58 -12.51 -20.40
C GLN A 156 -12.15 -11.04 -20.56
N CYS A 157 -10.89 -10.82 -20.89
CA CYS A 157 -10.30 -9.49 -21.04
C CYS A 157 -9.45 -9.41 -22.30
N ASP A 158 -9.39 -8.22 -22.91
CA ASP A 158 -8.46 -7.91 -23.98
C ASP A 158 -7.22 -7.24 -23.42
N VAL A 159 -6.04 -7.71 -23.79
CA VAL A 159 -4.77 -7.09 -23.40
C VAL A 159 -4.58 -5.83 -24.25
N THR A 160 -4.68 -4.67 -23.63
CA THR A 160 -4.53 -3.37 -24.32
C THR A 160 -3.10 -2.82 -24.27
N ALA A 161 -2.33 -3.19 -23.25
CA ALA A 161 -0.92 -2.80 -23.09
C ALA A 161 -0.16 -3.85 -22.29
N CYS A 162 1.14 -3.94 -22.56
CA CYS A 162 2.07 -4.77 -21.78
C CYS A 162 3.30 -3.93 -21.50
N GLU A 163 3.64 -3.80 -20.23
CA GLU A 163 4.83 -3.06 -19.77
C GLU A 163 5.77 -4.02 -19.04
N ASP A 164 7.06 -3.96 -19.39
CA ASP A 164 8.09 -4.69 -18.67
C ASP A 164 8.56 -3.85 -17.48
N LEU A 165 8.28 -4.32 -16.28
CA LEU A 165 8.66 -3.65 -15.02
C LEU A 165 10.10 -4.01 -14.58
N GLY A 166 10.83 -4.81 -15.36
CA GLY A 166 12.25 -5.12 -15.13
C GLY A 166 12.50 -5.97 -13.88
N THR A 167 11.59 -6.87 -13.53
CA THR A 167 11.71 -7.81 -12.39
C THR A 167 12.41 -9.11 -12.78
#